data_620944e1bf703fdbb698af51f8ea76d7
#
_entry.id   620944e1bf703fdbb698af51f8ea76d7
#
_cell.length_a   1.000
_cell.length_b   1.000
_cell.length_c   1.000
_cell.angle_alpha   90.00
_cell.angle_beta   90.00
_cell.angle_gamma   90.00
#
_symmetry.space_group_name_H-M   'P 1'
#
loop_
_entity.id
_entity.type
_entity.pdbx_description
1 polymer ?
#
loop_
_entity_poly.entity_id
_entity_poly.type
_entity_poly.pdbx_seq_one_letter_code
_entity_poly.pdbx_strand_id
1 'polypeptide(L)'
;MDPYVKTCEELFSACKTEFKHLEYYYFHNFIYDSVWKDNDRRYTEKTPLDEVLRTYSKDYKVIFVGDASMASYEISHVGGSVEYMNDEPGYVWMQRLKAIFNKVIWLNPVEERYWNYTHSIGMVKQLLEDEMYPLSLNGLERGIKALS
;
A
#
# COMPACT_ATOMS: atom_id res chain seq x y z
N MET A 1 8.47 -7.15 13.33
CA MET A 1 7.35 -7.49 12.44
C MET A 1 6.35 -6.35 12.48
N ASP A 2 5.80 -6.00 11.33
CA ASP A 2 4.75 -4.99 11.24
C ASP A 2 3.56 -5.45 12.10
N PRO A 3 3.07 -4.62 13.05
CA PRO A 3 1.98 -5.01 13.95
C PRO A 3 0.66 -5.27 13.22
N TYR A 4 0.54 -4.83 11.96
CA TYR A 4 -0.69 -4.99 11.20
C TYR A 4 -0.76 -6.26 10.37
N VAL A 5 0.35 -7.00 10.23
CA VAL A 5 0.42 -8.23 9.43
C VAL A 5 -0.58 -9.27 9.93
N LYS A 6 -0.63 -9.48 11.23
CA LYS A 6 -1.57 -10.45 11.82
C LYS A 6 -3.02 -10.07 11.56
N THR A 7 -3.36 -8.79 11.72
CA THR A 7 -4.71 -8.29 11.43
C THR A 7 -5.07 -8.51 9.96
N CYS A 8 -4.14 -8.24 9.05
CA CYS A 8 -4.34 -8.48 7.62
C CYS A 8 -4.60 -9.95 7.34
N GLU A 9 -3.78 -10.85 7.89
CA GLU A 9 -3.94 -12.28 7.71
C GLU A 9 -5.32 -12.75 8.17
N GLU A 10 -5.77 -12.28 9.32
CA GLU A 10 -7.09 -12.63 9.85
C GLU A 10 -8.22 -12.10 8.97
N LEU A 11 -8.13 -10.85 8.50
CA LEU A 11 -9.14 -10.24 7.65
C LEU A 11 -9.21 -10.92 6.28
N PHE A 12 -8.07 -11.18 5.66
CA PHE A 12 -8.05 -11.82 4.34
C PHE A 12 -8.45 -13.30 4.43
N SER A 13 -8.13 -13.97 5.53
CA SER A 13 -8.61 -15.34 5.76
C SER A 13 -10.14 -15.40 5.89
N ALA A 14 -10.72 -14.41 6.56
CA ALA A 14 -12.18 -14.32 6.70
C ALA A 14 -12.89 -14.05 5.36
N CYS A 15 -12.20 -13.42 4.43
CA CYS A 15 -12.74 -13.01 3.13
C CYS A 15 -12.13 -13.79 1.95
N LYS A 16 -11.50 -14.94 2.22
CA LYS A 16 -10.76 -15.68 1.18
C LYS A 16 -11.60 -16.12 -0.01
N THR A 17 -12.91 -16.26 0.16
CA THR A 17 -13.82 -16.58 -0.95
C THR A 17 -13.90 -15.44 -1.97
N GLU A 18 -13.56 -14.22 -1.56
CA GLU A 18 -13.53 -13.04 -2.43
C GLU A 18 -12.21 -12.96 -3.22
N PHE A 19 -11.18 -13.72 -2.82
CA PHE A 19 -9.86 -13.68 -3.43
C PHE A 19 -9.46 -15.06 -3.94
N LYS A 20 -9.36 -15.20 -5.27
CA LYS A 20 -8.91 -16.45 -5.89
C LYS A 20 -7.40 -16.62 -5.84
N HIS A 21 -6.68 -15.53 -6.02
CA HIS A 21 -5.23 -15.48 -5.98
C HIS A 21 -4.83 -14.28 -5.16
N LEU A 22 -4.08 -14.48 -4.09
CA LEU A 22 -3.59 -13.44 -3.23
C LEU A 22 -2.06 -13.54 -3.17
N GLU A 23 -1.39 -12.51 -3.69
CA GLU A 23 0.05 -12.32 -3.57
C GLU A 23 0.30 -11.11 -2.71
N TYR A 24 1.32 -11.13 -1.85
CA TYR A 24 1.62 -9.97 -1.04
C TYR A 24 3.11 -9.69 -0.95
N TYR A 25 3.40 -8.41 -0.73
CA TYR A 25 4.74 -7.88 -0.57
C TYR A 25 4.76 -6.93 0.61
N TYR A 26 5.92 -6.66 1.13
CA TYR A 26 6.12 -5.70 2.21
C TYR A 26 6.75 -4.42 1.67
N PHE A 27 6.43 -3.31 2.33
CA PHE A 27 7.06 -2.01 2.09
C PHE A 27 7.16 -1.25 3.43
N HIS A 28 7.93 -0.17 3.45
CA HIS A 28 8.08 0.65 4.65
C HIS A 28 7.55 2.05 4.38
N ASN A 29 6.59 2.48 5.17
CA ASN A 29 5.90 3.77 5.12
C ASN A 29 5.20 4.03 3.79
N PHE A 30 5.92 4.06 2.68
CA PHE A 30 5.37 4.32 1.36
C PHE A 30 6.04 3.44 0.31
N ILE A 31 5.57 3.54 -0.93
CA ILE A 31 6.07 2.73 -2.03
C ILE A 31 7.13 3.51 -2.81
N TYR A 32 8.22 2.82 -3.16
CA TYR A 32 9.36 3.36 -3.91
C TYR A 32 9.75 2.38 -5.02
N ASP A 33 11.05 2.30 -5.35
CA ASP A 33 11.54 1.48 -6.45
C ASP A 33 11.61 -0.03 -6.16
N SER A 34 11.41 -0.44 -4.92
CA SER A 34 11.44 -1.87 -4.56
C SER A 34 10.51 -2.18 -3.40
N VAL A 35 10.08 -3.45 -3.37
CA VAL A 35 9.32 -4.07 -2.29
C VAL A 35 10.02 -5.38 -1.95
N TRP A 36 9.53 -6.14 -0.97
CA TRP A 36 10.15 -7.42 -0.61
C TRP A 36 9.10 -8.43 -0.16
N LYS A 37 9.41 -9.71 -0.36
CA LYS A 37 8.52 -10.82 0.02
C LYS A 37 8.80 -11.35 1.42
N ASP A 38 10.03 -11.20 1.91
CA ASP A 38 10.47 -11.66 3.22
C ASP A 38 10.94 -10.47 4.05
N ASN A 39 10.19 -10.13 5.08
CA ASN A 39 10.47 -8.96 5.90
C ASN A 39 11.79 -9.08 6.69
N ASP A 40 12.23 -10.30 6.98
CA ASP A 40 13.52 -10.54 7.66
C ASP A 40 14.71 -10.37 6.70
N ARG A 41 14.47 -10.41 5.40
CA ARG A 41 15.50 -10.30 4.35
C ARG A 41 15.35 -9.04 3.50
N ARG A 42 14.67 -8.04 4.00
CA ARG A 42 14.34 -6.83 3.24
C ARG A 42 15.53 -6.03 2.75
N TYR A 43 16.69 -6.16 3.40
CA TYR A 43 17.91 -5.46 2.98
C TYR A 43 18.74 -6.23 1.95
N THR A 44 18.51 -7.54 1.81
CA THR A 44 19.28 -8.41 0.93
C THR A 44 18.45 -8.96 -0.24
N GLU A 45 17.15 -9.15 -0.04
CA GLU A 45 16.27 -9.71 -1.06
C GLU A 45 15.12 -8.74 -1.34
N LYS A 46 15.33 -7.88 -2.33
CA LYS A 46 14.32 -6.90 -2.78
C LYS A 46 13.82 -7.27 -4.16
N THR A 47 12.54 -7.00 -4.40
CA THR A 47 11.94 -7.13 -5.71
C THR A 47 11.75 -5.73 -6.29
N PRO A 48 12.37 -5.40 -7.43
CA PRO A 48 12.13 -4.11 -8.07
C PRO A 48 10.65 -3.90 -8.35
N LEU A 49 10.14 -2.72 -8.08
CA LEU A 49 8.73 -2.43 -8.32
C LEU A 49 8.39 -2.54 -9.81
N ASP A 50 9.31 -2.17 -10.70
CA ASP A 50 9.12 -2.36 -12.15
C ASP A 50 8.84 -3.82 -12.50
N GLU A 51 9.50 -4.77 -11.83
CA GLU A 51 9.24 -6.20 -12.03
C GLU A 51 7.82 -6.57 -11.60
N VAL A 52 7.38 -6.07 -10.44
CA VAL A 52 5.99 -6.29 -9.96
C VAL A 52 4.99 -5.75 -10.98
N LEU A 53 5.23 -4.54 -11.49
CA LEU A 53 4.35 -3.91 -12.47
C LEU A 53 4.26 -4.69 -13.79
N ARG A 54 5.30 -5.42 -14.15
CA ARG A 54 5.33 -6.27 -15.36
C ARG A 54 4.78 -7.67 -15.14
N THR A 55 4.88 -8.18 -13.91
CA THR A 55 4.50 -9.57 -13.58
C THR A 55 2.99 -9.76 -13.58
N TYR A 56 2.26 -8.79 -13.06
CA TYR A 56 0.82 -8.91 -12.88
C TYR A 56 0.07 -8.13 -13.95
N SER A 57 -1.02 -8.73 -14.47
CA SER A 57 -1.84 -8.07 -15.48
C SER A 57 -2.62 -6.90 -14.87
N LYS A 58 -3.09 -6.00 -15.73
CA LYS A 58 -3.92 -4.84 -15.33
C LYS A 58 -5.21 -5.23 -14.61
N ASP A 59 -5.63 -6.49 -14.74
CA ASP A 59 -6.85 -6.98 -14.09
C ASP A 59 -6.66 -7.31 -12.60
N TYR A 60 -5.40 -7.39 -12.15
CA TYR A 60 -5.12 -7.51 -10.72
C TYR A 60 -5.56 -6.24 -10.01
N LYS A 61 -6.07 -6.42 -8.82
CA LYS A 61 -6.46 -5.33 -7.93
C LYS A 61 -5.39 -5.18 -6.87
N VAL A 62 -5.11 -3.95 -6.48
CA VAL A 62 -4.03 -3.65 -5.53
C VAL A 62 -4.61 -3.11 -4.24
N ILE A 63 -4.19 -3.71 -3.13
CA ILE A 63 -4.58 -3.27 -1.80
C ILE A 63 -3.31 -2.94 -1.03
N PHE A 64 -3.15 -1.67 -0.68
CA PHE A 64 -2.11 -1.24 0.24
C PHE A 64 -2.62 -1.34 1.67
N VAL A 65 -1.76 -1.70 2.61
CA VAL A 65 -2.08 -1.70 4.04
C VAL A 65 -0.97 -1.00 4.79
N GLY A 66 -1.32 0.08 5.47
CA GLY A 66 -0.36 0.85 6.25
C GLY A 66 -1.03 2.05 6.90
N ASP A 67 -0.35 2.68 7.86
CA ASP A 67 -0.91 3.82 8.58
C ASP A 67 -0.83 5.13 7.80
N ALA A 68 -0.01 5.17 6.76
CA ALA A 68 0.23 6.36 5.93
C ALA A 68 0.73 7.56 6.75
N SER A 69 1.31 7.30 7.94
CA SER A 69 1.80 8.32 8.85
C SER A 69 3.31 8.44 8.73
N MET A 70 3.76 9.52 8.09
CA MET A 70 5.17 9.75 7.80
C MET A 70 5.41 11.24 7.55
N ALA A 71 6.67 11.64 7.46
CA ALA A 71 7.01 12.99 7.03
C ALA A 71 6.62 13.16 5.55
N SER A 72 6.11 14.33 5.19
CA SER A 72 5.64 14.56 3.80
C SER A 72 6.73 14.39 2.75
N TYR A 73 8.00 14.66 3.09
CA TYR A 73 9.11 14.48 2.16
C TYR A 73 9.33 13.03 1.76
N GLU A 74 8.89 12.07 2.57
CA GLU A 74 8.97 10.63 2.23
C GLU A 74 8.09 10.29 1.02
N ILE A 75 7.07 11.08 0.76
CA ILE A 75 6.17 10.91 -0.38
C ILE A 75 6.61 11.78 -1.56
N SER A 76 7.02 13.01 -1.28
CA SER A 76 7.16 14.06 -2.29
C SER A 76 8.58 14.30 -2.80
N HIS A 77 9.62 13.77 -2.14
CA HIS A 77 11.00 14.13 -2.44
C HIS A 77 11.85 12.93 -2.85
N VAL A 78 12.79 13.20 -3.76
CA VAL A 78 13.90 12.28 -4.05
C VAL A 78 14.70 12.10 -2.76
N GLY A 79 15.09 10.84 -2.46
CA GLY A 79 15.81 10.53 -1.22
C GLY A 79 14.95 10.66 0.03
N GLY A 80 13.63 10.76 -0.11
CA GLY A 80 12.72 10.91 1.04
C GLY A 80 12.55 9.66 1.88
N SER A 81 12.81 8.48 1.33
CA SER A 81 12.69 7.22 2.07
C SER A 81 13.66 7.18 3.26
N VAL A 82 13.17 6.70 4.40
CA VAL A 82 14.02 6.50 5.58
C VAL A 82 14.80 5.19 5.54
N GLU A 83 14.46 4.28 4.63
CA GLU A 83 15.10 2.97 4.51
C GLU A 83 16.32 3.00 3.56
N TYR A 84 16.27 3.81 2.52
CA TYR A 84 17.33 3.89 1.51
C TYR A 84 17.15 5.13 0.64
N MET A 85 18.20 5.47 -0.13
CA MET A 85 18.15 6.60 -1.06
C MET A 85 17.31 6.19 -2.29
N ASN A 86 16.14 6.79 -2.45
CA ASN A 86 15.29 6.57 -3.62
C ASN A 86 15.57 7.63 -4.69
N ASP A 87 15.75 7.19 -5.93
CA ASP A 87 16.06 8.07 -7.06
C ASP A 87 14.87 8.90 -7.51
N GLU A 88 13.66 8.40 -7.28
CA GLU A 88 12.42 9.08 -7.64
C GLU A 88 11.49 9.19 -6.43
N PRO A 89 10.69 10.28 -6.34
CA PRO A 89 9.72 10.42 -5.25
C PRO A 89 8.72 9.28 -5.21
N GLY A 90 8.23 8.96 -3.99
CA GLY A 90 7.23 7.92 -3.82
C GLY A 90 5.95 8.16 -4.61
N TYR A 91 5.50 9.42 -4.73
CA TYR A 91 4.27 9.72 -5.47
C TYR A 91 4.39 9.35 -6.96
N VAL A 92 5.59 9.43 -7.53
CA VAL A 92 5.81 9.02 -8.94
C VAL A 92 5.58 7.52 -9.09
N TRP A 93 6.07 6.72 -8.16
CA TRP A 93 5.86 5.27 -8.16
C TRP A 93 4.38 4.92 -8.00
N MET A 94 3.67 5.63 -7.13
CA MET A 94 2.23 5.44 -6.96
C MET A 94 1.47 5.77 -8.25
N GLN A 95 1.84 6.85 -8.93
CA GLN A 95 1.22 7.22 -10.20
C GLN A 95 1.46 6.16 -11.28
N ARG A 96 2.67 5.61 -11.36
CA ARG A 96 2.99 4.52 -12.30
C ARG A 96 2.16 3.27 -12.02
N LEU A 97 2.04 2.91 -10.77
CA LEU A 97 1.24 1.76 -10.35
C LEU A 97 -0.24 1.96 -10.71
N LYS A 98 -0.78 3.12 -10.43
CA LYS A 98 -2.18 3.45 -10.75
C LYS A 98 -2.43 3.53 -12.26
N ALA A 99 -1.42 3.85 -13.04
CA ALA A 99 -1.55 3.87 -14.50
C ALA A 99 -1.71 2.47 -15.08
N ILE A 100 -1.20 1.45 -14.40
CA ILE A 100 -1.26 0.04 -14.83
C ILE A 100 -2.49 -0.65 -14.26
N PHE A 101 -2.72 -0.50 -12.95
CA PHE A 101 -3.81 -1.19 -12.24
C PHE A 101 -4.98 -0.22 -12.04
N ASN A 102 -6.13 -0.56 -12.60
CA ASN A 102 -7.31 0.33 -12.58
C ASN A 102 -7.96 0.44 -11.20
N LYS A 103 -7.77 -0.55 -10.35
CA LYS A 103 -8.41 -0.61 -9.04
C LYS A 103 -7.34 -0.73 -7.96
N VAL A 104 -7.14 0.37 -7.23
CA VAL A 104 -6.15 0.48 -6.15
C VAL A 104 -6.83 1.12 -4.94
N ILE A 105 -6.72 0.47 -3.79
CA ILE A 105 -7.23 1.02 -2.53
C ILE A 105 -6.14 0.97 -1.45
N TRP A 106 -6.38 1.71 -0.37
CA TRP A 106 -5.52 1.72 0.81
C TRP A 106 -6.36 1.41 2.04
N LEU A 107 -5.94 0.42 2.84
CA LEU A 107 -6.55 0.10 4.13
C LEU A 107 -5.68 0.65 5.23
N ASN A 108 -6.25 1.52 6.07
CA ASN A 108 -5.51 2.24 7.10
C ASN A 108 -5.94 1.76 8.50
N PRO A 109 -5.00 1.27 9.35
CA PRO A 109 -5.32 0.85 10.71
C PRO A 109 -5.64 1.99 11.67
N VAL A 110 -5.29 3.24 11.32
CA VAL A 110 -5.69 4.41 12.11
C VAL A 110 -7.19 4.64 11.94
N GLU A 111 -7.89 4.90 13.03
CA GLU A 111 -9.34 5.18 12.97
C GLU A 111 -9.61 6.38 12.05
N GLU A 112 -10.62 6.26 11.20
CA GLU A 112 -10.94 7.24 10.17
C GLU A 112 -11.14 8.66 10.74
N ARG A 113 -11.71 8.78 11.93
CA ARG A 113 -11.94 10.07 12.60
C ARG A 113 -10.65 10.84 12.88
N TYR A 114 -9.48 10.18 12.89
CA TYR A 114 -8.19 10.80 13.17
C TYR A 114 -7.38 11.14 11.91
N TRP A 115 -7.84 10.73 10.73
CA TRP A 115 -7.06 10.91 9.50
C TRP A 115 -6.76 12.38 9.20
N ASN A 116 -7.68 13.28 9.51
CA ASN A 116 -7.51 14.70 9.23
C ASN A 116 -6.43 15.38 10.09
N TYR A 117 -5.97 14.71 11.15
CA TYR A 117 -4.94 15.24 12.03
C TYR A 117 -3.52 14.92 11.56
N THR A 118 -3.36 14.11 10.55
CA THR A 118 -2.06 13.71 10.02
C THR A 118 -1.95 14.09 8.55
N HIS A 119 -1.04 15.04 8.26
CA HIS A 119 -0.91 15.59 6.90
C HIS A 119 -0.61 14.51 5.85
N SER A 120 0.29 13.57 6.15
CA SER A 120 0.66 12.50 5.21
C SER A 120 -0.51 11.57 4.88
N ILE A 121 -1.41 11.32 5.83
CA ILE A 121 -2.61 10.52 5.55
C ILE A 121 -3.46 11.22 4.49
N GLY A 122 -3.63 12.54 4.62
CA GLY A 122 -4.35 13.33 3.62
C GLY A 122 -3.69 13.30 2.25
N MET A 123 -2.35 13.36 2.20
CA MET A 123 -1.60 13.27 0.95
C MET A 123 -1.80 11.92 0.26
N VAL A 124 -1.66 10.82 1.00
CA VAL A 124 -1.85 9.48 0.47
C VAL A 124 -3.29 9.28 0.01
N LYS A 125 -4.25 9.71 0.81
CA LYS A 125 -5.67 9.63 0.45
C LYS A 125 -5.96 10.35 -0.85
N GLN A 126 -5.40 11.53 -1.04
CA GLN A 126 -5.55 12.30 -2.27
C GLN A 126 -4.93 11.57 -3.48
N LEU A 127 -3.75 10.99 -3.33
CA LEU A 127 -3.12 10.18 -4.37
C LEU A 127 -3.96 8.98 -4.78
N LEU A 128 -4.68 8.39 -3.83
CA LEU A 128 -5.58 7.25 -4.06
C LEU A 128 -6.98 7.69 -4.48
N GLU A 129 -7.20 8.97 -4.79
CA GLU A 129 -8.51 9.50 -5.21
C GLU A 129 -9.62 9.16 -4.20
N ASP A 130 -9.31 9.34 -2.92
CA ASP A 130 -10.18 9.06 -1.77
C ASP A 130 -10.49 7.56 -1.53
N GLU A 131 -9.82 6.66 -2.24
CA GLU A 131 -9.99 5.21 -2.06
C GLU A 131 -9.16 4.70 -0.87
N MET A 132 -9.37 5.29 0.30
CA MET A 132 -8.79 4.86 1.57
C MET A 132 -9.91 4.46 2.52
N TYR A 133 -9.75 3.30 3.14
CA TYR A 133 -10.76 2.72 4.03
C TYR A 133 -10.10 2.26 5.34
N PRO A 134 -10.84 2.21 6.46
CA PRO A 134 -10.26 1.71 7.70
C PRO A 134 -9.95 0.21 7.61
N LEU A 135 -8.89 -0.22 8.27
CA LEU A 135 -8.52 -1.64 8.38
C LEU A 135 -9.41 -2.33 9.41
N SER A 136 -10.59 -2.73 8.97
CA SER A 136 -11.62 -3.41 9.75
C SER A 136 -12.49 -4.24 8.80
N LEU A 137 -13.36 -5.09 9.32
CA LEU A 137 -14.28 -5.84 8.46
C LEU A 137 -15.15 -4.91 7.62
N ASN A 138 -15.68 -3.86 8.23
CA ASN A 138 -16.49 -2.88 7.51
C ASN A 138 -15.67 -2.15 6.42
N GLY A 139 -14.46 -1.71 6.76
CA GLY A 139 -13.57 -1.04 5.81
C GLY A 139 -13.16 -1.96 4.68
N LEU A 140 -12.88 -3.24 4.98
CA LEU A 140 -12.53 -4.23 3.95
C LEU A 140 -13.72 -4.50 3.02
N GLU A 141 -14.95 -4.61 3.55
CA GLU A 141 -16.15 -4.76 2.74
C GLU A 141 -16.34 -3.58 1.79
N ARG A 142 -16.18 -2.36 2.29
CA ARG A 142 -16.27 -1.14 1.48
C ARG A 142 -15.18 -1.11 0.40
N GLY A 143 -13.96 -1.50 0.77
CA GLY A 143 -12.82 -1.57 -0.14
C GLY A 143 -13.02 -2.61 -1.24
N ILE A 144 -13.48 -3.81 -0.89
CA ILE A 144 -13.79 -4.87 -1.87
C ILE A 144 -14.86 -4.38 -2.85
N LYS A 145 -15.89 -3.71 -2.36
CA LYS A 145 -16.93 -3.13 -3.20
C LYS A 145 -16.36 -2.09 -4.17
N ALA A 146 -15.43 -1.26 -3.71
CA ALA A 146 -14.76 -0.28 -4.57
C ALA A 146 -13.88 -0.95 -5.63
N LEU A 147 -13.35 -2.13 -5.35
CA LEU A 147 -12.54 -2.92 -6.28
C LEU A 147 -13.36 -3.68 -7.34
N SER A 148 -14.66 -3.75 -7.15
CA SER A 148 -15.55 -4.49 -8.06
C SER A 148 -15.69 -3.88 -9.44
#